data_85edfc0d3c9436996a5c27457b443320
#
_entry.id   85edfc0d3c9436996a5c27457b443320
#
_cell.length_a   1.000
_cell.length_b   1.000
_cell.length_c   1.000
_cell.angle_alpha   90.00
_cell.angle_beta   90.00
_cell.angle_gamma   90.00
#
_symmetry.space_group_name_H-M   'P 1'
#
loop_
_entity.id
_entity.type
_entity.pdbx_description
1 polymer ?
#
loop_
_entity_poly.entity_id
_entity_poly.type
_entity_poly.pdbx_seq_one_letter_code
_entity_poly.pdbx_strand_id
1 'polypeptide(L)'
;PNIYENKPIPVPASQLDFVLITHAHIDHTGNLPLLYAHGFRGPIYMTPATVALSDIMLRDSAHIQLAEAEWRNRKNRRAGKEDYVTPYTMEDALGVIRLLEGIPYHQRVTLSDGIQIRFLDAGHLLGSASIELWLTEDGVTKKLLFSGDIGNIHQPLINDPEYPESADYVIMESTYGDRNHTEVWSYTGQLAEIIDETLGKGGNVVIPSFAVGRTQELLYFIREIKDQGLVKSVPDFPVYIDSPLAKAATTVFCGDLHGYLDEAALELVKDGTHMFSFPNLHLVETTEESRMLNLDKTPKIIISASGMCDAGRIRHHLCLLYTSDAA
;
A
#
# COMPACT_ATOMS: atom_id res chain seq x y z
N PRO A 1 -15.13 9.51 -19.07
CA PRO A 1 -14.59 8.80 -17.93
C PRO A 1 -15.13 7.38 -17.99
N ASN A 2 -14.22 6.40 -18.17
CA ASN A 2 -14.59 4.99 -18.12
C ASN A 2 -14.96 4.69 -16.67
N ILE A 3 -16.24 4.66 -16.38
CA ILE A 3 -16.75 4.10 -15.14
C ILE A 3 -16.59 2.59 -15.32
N TYR A 4 -15.62 2.01 -14.63
CA TYR A 4 -15.52 0.56 -14.51
C TYR A 4 -16.79 0.11 -13.78
N GLU A 5 -17.71 -0.52 -14.50
CA GLU A 5 -18.85 -1.16 -13.87
C GLU A 5 -18.33 -2.29 -12.99
N ASN A 6 -18.62 -2.24 -11.70
CA ASN A 6 -18.39 -3.36 -10.80
C ASN A 6 -19.26 -4.54 -11.27
N LYS A 7 -18.65 -5.45 -12.01
CA LYS A 7 -19.35 -6.68 -12.41
C LYS A 7 -19.51 -7.56 -11.17
N PRO A 8 -20.71 -8.09 -10.92
CA PRO A 8 -20.90 -9.04 -9.83
C PRO A 8 -20.03 -10.27 -10.07
N ILE A 9 -19.58 -10.89 -8.99
CA ILE A 9 -18.90 -12.18 -9.05
C ILE A 9 -19.87 -13.20 -9.64
N PRO A 10 -19.41 -14.12 -10.51
CA PRO A 10 -20.29 -15.07 -11.23
C PRO A 10 -20.97 -16.11 -10.33
N VAL A 11 -20.55 -16.21 -9.07
CA VAL A 11 -21.15 -17.08 -8.04
C VAL A 11 -21.59 -16.25 -6.83
N PRO A 12 -22.67 -16.65 -6.12
CA PRO A 12 -23.07 -15.98 -4.89
C PRO A 12 -21.95 -16.01 -3.86
N ALA A 13 -21.65 -14.87 -3.23
CA ALA A 13 -20.59 -14.78 -2.24
C ALA A 13 -20.76 -15.77 -1.07
N SER A 14 -22.00 -16.08 -0.70
CA SER A 14 -22.34 -17.07 0.33
C SER A 14 -22.00 -18.53 -0.03
N GLN A 15 -21.65 -18.81 -1.28
CA GLN A 15 -21.25 -20.15 -1.77
C GLN A 15 -19.73 -20.29 -1.90
N LEU A 16 -18.98 -19.24 -1.61
CA LEU A 16 -17.52 -19.30 -1.58
C LEU A 16 -17.06 -19.94 -0.28
N ASP A 17 -16.21 -20.96 -0.37
CA ASP A 17 -15.66 -21.66 0.80
C ASP A 17 -14.54 -20.84 1.46
N PHE A 18 -13.66 -20.25 0.65
CA PHE A 18 -12.54 -19.43 1.11
C PHE A 18 -12.10 -18.43 0.03
N VAL A 19 -11.26 -17.47 0.42
CA VAL A 19 -10.59 -16.51 -0.47
C VAL A 19 -9.09 -16.55 -0.21
N LEU A 20 -8.29 -16.41 -1.26
CA LEU A 20 -6.84 -16.27 -1.19
C LEU A 20 -6.44 -14.87 -1.65
N ILE A 21 -5.62 -14.19 -0.87
CA ILE A 21 -5.15 -12.83 -1.16
C ILE A 21 -3.63 -12.84 -1.32
N THR A 22 -3.17 -12.24 -2.41
CA THR A 22 -1.75 -12.14 -2.73
C THR A 22 -1.06 -11.04 -1.92
N HIS A 23 -1.69 -9.87 -1.79
CA HIS A 23 -1.13 -8.73 -1.05
C HIS A 23 -2.20 -7.70 -0.66
N ALA A 24 -1.81 -6.70 0.14
CA ALA A 24 -2.76 -5.82 0.81
C ALA A 24 -3.24 -4.63 -0.01
N HIS A 25 -2.74 -4.35 -1.22
CA HIS A 25 -3.20 -3.20 -2.00
C HIS A 25 -4.71 -3.21 -2.20
N ILE A 26 -5.30 -2.01 -2.26
CA ILE A 26 -6.76 -1.84 -2.20
C ILE A 26 -7.49 -2.36 -3.43
N ASP A 27 -6.84 -2.40 -4.58
CA ASP A 27 -7.36 -3.01 -5.81
C ASP A 27 -7.45 -4.54 -5.73
N HIS A 28 -6.70 -5.17 -4.82
CA HIS A 28 -6.77 -6.60 -4.53
C HIS A 28 -7.66 -6.94 -3.32
N THR A 29 -7.79 -6.04 -2.35
CA THR A 29 -8.51 -6.30 -1.08
C THR A 29 -9.80 -5.50 -0.92
N GLY A 30 -9.95 -4.38 -1.63
CA GLY A 30 -10.99 -3.38 -1.37
C GLY A 30 -12.44 -3.86 -1.53
N ASN A 31 -12.65 -4.98 -2.25
CA ASN A 31 -13.97 -5.60 -2.39
C ASN A 31 -14.25 -6.72 -1.36
N LEU A 32 -13.32 -7.03 -0.46
CA LEU A 32 -13.56 -8.03 0.59
C LEU A 32 -14.76 -7.66 1.50
N PRO A 33 -14.94 -6.39 1.94
CA PRO A 33 -16.13 -6.01 2.69
C PRO A 33 -17.43 -6.20 1.90
N LEU A 34 -17.40 -6.03 0.57
CA LEU A 34 -18.56 -6.27 -0.28
C LEU A 34 -18.91 -7.77 -0.33
N LEU A 35 -17.92 -8.67 -0.35
CA LEU A 35 -18.18 -10.10 -0.21
C LEU A 35 -18.88 -10.43 1.10
N TYR A 36 -18.42 -9.82 2.21
CA TYR A 36 -19.02 -10.00 3.52
C TYR A 36 -20.47 -9.49 3.56
N ALA A 37 -20.72 -8.30 3.00
CA ALA A 37 -22.06 -7.74 2.86
C ALA A 37 -23.02 -8.65 2.08
N HIS A 38 -22.48 -9.39 1.08
CA HIS A 38 -23.23 -10.35 0.26
C HIS A 38 -23.25 -11.78 0.82
N GLY A 39 -22.87 -11.97 2.09
CA GLY A 39 -23.06 -13.22 2.81
C GLY A 39 -21.85 -14.16 2.85
N PHE A 40 -20.68 -13.76 2.35
CA PHE A 40 -19.44 -14.52 2.55
C PHE A 40 -19.08 -14.61 4.04
N ARG A 41 -18.73 -15.80 4.52
CA ARG A 41 -18.35 -16.05 5.93
C ARG A 41 -17.18 -17.03 6.06
N GLY A 42 -16.58 -17.45 4.95
CA GLY A 42 -15.42 -18.34 4.95
C GLY A 42 -14.13 -17.63 5.38
N PRO A 43 -13.04 -18.36 5.62
CA PRO A 43 -11.73 -17.80 5.90
C PRO A 43 -11.14 -17.09 4.66
N ILE A 44 -10.30 -16.08 4.92
CA ILE A 44 -9.54 -15.35 3.91
C ILE A 44 -8.06 -15.52 4.24
N TYR A 45 -7.37 -16.31 3.45
CA TYR A 45 -5.97 -16.65 3.68
C TYR A 45 -5.02 -15.68 2.97
N MET A 46 -4.02 -15.21 3.69
CA MET A 46 -2.96 -14.33 3.22
C MET A 46 -1.74 -14.45 4.15
N THR A 47 -0.66 -13.75 3.88
CA THR A 47 0.47 -13.74 4.83
C THR A 47 0.14 -12.90 6.09
N PRO A 48 0.79 -13.16 7.24
CA PRO A 48 0.57 -12.38 8.47
C PRO A 48 0.78 -10.86 8.29
N ALA A 49 1.79 -10.45 7.52
CA ALA A 49 2.02 -9.03 7.25
C ALA A 49 0.90 -8.43 6.37
N THR A 50 0.41 -9.19 5.39
CA THR A 50 -0.75 -8.79 4.58
C THR A 50 -2.01 -8.67 5.43
N VAL A 51 -2.24 -9.53 6.43
CA VAL A 51 -3.34 -9.38 7.40
C VAL A 51 -3.26 -8.04 8.12
N ALA A 52 -2.09 -7.71 8.67
CA ALA A 52 -1.90 -6.47 9.42
C ALA A 52 -2.13 -5.22 8.55
N LEU A 53 -1.61 -5.21 7.31
CA LEU A 53 -1.83 -4.11 6.38
C LEU A 53 -3.29 -4.04 5.89
N SER A 54 -3.92 -5.18 5.60
CA SER A 54 -5.32 -5.22 5.16
C SER A 54 -6.27 -4.70 6.24
N ASP A 55 -6.02 -4.97 7.51
CA ASP A 55 -6.84 -4.43 8.60
C ASP A 55 -6.90 -2.90 8.57
N ILE A 56 -5.75 -2.24 8.51
CA ILE A 56 -5.72 -0.76 8.48
C ILE A 56 -6.28 -0.19 7.17
N MET A 57 -6.00 -0.82 6.03
CA MET A 57 -6.45 -0.35 4.72
C MET A 57 -7.95 -0.49 4.52
N LEU A 58 -8.55 -1.60 4.97
CA LEU A 58 -9.99 -1.81 4.84
C LEU A 58 -10.79 -0.86 5.74
N ARG A 59 -10.30 -0.55 6.95
CA ARG A 59 -10.89 0.46 7.83
C ARG A 59 -10.82 1.85 7.19
N ASP A 60 -9.68 2.23 6.66
CA ASP A 60 -9.48 3.53 6.00
C ASP A 60 -10.37 3.65 4.76
N SER A 61 -10.43 2.62 3.91
CA SER A 61 -11.29 2.58 2.74
C SER A 61 -12.77 2.75 3.09
N ALA A 62 -13.26 2.04 4.12
CA ALA A 62 -14.65 2.18 4.57
C ALA A 62 -14.93 3.59 5.09
N HIS A 63 -13.99 4.18 5.83
CA HIS A 63 -14.10 5.56 6.32
C HIS A 63 -14.16 6.58 5.17
N ILE A 64 -13.29 6.44 4.18
CA ILE A 64 -13.26 7.31 3.00
C ILE A 64 -14.57 7.21 2.21
N GLN A 65 -15.07 5.99 1.97
CA GLN A 65 -16.33 5.79 1.24
C GLN A 65 -17.52 6.42 1.99
N LEU A 66 -17.56 6.29 3.31
CA LEU A 66 -18.61 6.91 4.13
C LEU A 66 -18.55 8.45 4.03
N ALA A 67 -17.37 9.04 4.18
CA ALA A 67 -17.19 10.49 4.08
C ALA A 67 -17.56 11.02 2.68
N GLU A 68 -17.19 10.27 1.63
CA GLU A 68 -17.57 10.62 0.25
C GLU A 68 -19.08 10.51 0.01
N ALA A 69 -19.73 9.46 0.54
CA ALA A 69 -21.16 9.31 0.46
C ALA A 69 -21.89 10.47 1.16
N GLU A 70 -21.46 10.86 2.35
CA GLU A 70 -22.02 12.03 3.06
C GLU A 70 -21.87 13.33 2.26
N TRP A 71 -20.69 13.53 1.65
CA TRP A 71 -20.47 14.71 0.81
C TRP A 71 -21.36 14.69 -0.44
N ARG A 72 -21.46 13.55 -1.14
CA ARG A 72 -22.34 13.36 -2.30
C ARG A 72 -23.81 13.60 -1.92
N ASN A 73 -24.24 13.06 -0.77
CA ASN A 73 -25.63 13.15 -0.30
C ASN A 73 -26.01 14.58 0.08
N ARG A 74 -25.09 15.35 0.69
CA ARG A 74 -25.32 16.79 0.88
C ARG A 74 -25.56 17.52 -0.44
N LYS A 75 -24.82 17.16 -1.50
CA LYS A 75 -24.97 17.73 -2.85
C LYS A 75 -26.26 17.25 -3.54
N ASN A 76 -26.56 15.96 -3.45
CA ASN A 76 -27.76 15.34 -4.04
C ASN A 76 -29.04 15.93 -3.43
N ARG A 77 -29.14 16.06 -2.11
CA ARG A 77 -30.30 16.66 -1.42
C ARG A 77 -30.55 18.10 -1.88
N ARG A 78 -29.48 18.90 -2.09
CA ARG A 78 -29.61 20.25 -2.63
C ARG A 78 -30.11 20.28 -4.09
N ALA A 79 -29.85 19.20 -4.82
CA ALA A 79 -30.25 19.04 -6.23
C ALA A 79 -31.56 18.27 -6.42
N GLY A 80 -32.24 17.86 -5.33
CA GLY A 80 -33.46 17.03 -5.36
C GLY A 80 -33.23 15.61 -5.91
N LYS A 81 -32.00 15.05 -5.75
CA LYS A 81 -31.64 13.70 -6.18
C LYS A 81 -31.65 12.75 -4.99
N GLU A 82 -31.81 11.46 -5.32
CA GLU A 82 -31.71 10.38 -4.31
C GLU A 82 -30.33 10.32 -3.65
N ASP A 83 -30.31 9.85 -2.40
CA ASP A 83 -29.06 9.64 -1.66
C ASP A 83 -28.27 8.47 -2.28
N TYR A 84 -26.96 8.65 -2.37
CA TYR A 84 -26.02 7.61 -2.76
C TYR A 84 -25.80 6.68 -1.57
N VAL A 85 -25.86 5.38 -1.81
CA VAL A 85 -25.58 4.33 -0.82
C VAL A 85 -24.21 3.74 -1.11
N THR A 86 -23.38 3.60 -0.08
CA THR A 86 -22.07 2.96 -0.20
C THR A 86 -22.22 1.47 -0.53
N PRO A 87 -21.29 0.88 -1.29
CA PRO A 87 -21.32 -0.56 -1.61
C PRO A 87 -21.29 -1.45 -0.37
N TYR A 88 -20.62 -1.01 0.69
CA TYR A 88 -20.52 -1.67 1.99
C TYR A 88 -20.36 -0.65 3.11
N THR A 89 -20.49 -1.10 4.34
CA THR A 89 -20.44 -0.28 5.54
C THR A 89 -19.14 -0.51 6.33
N MET A 90 -18.90 0.31 7.36
CA MET A 90 -17.82 0.06 8.32
C MET A 90 -18.03 -1.28 9.07
N GLU A 91 -19.27 -1.66 9.34
CA GLU A 91 -19.59 -2.94 9.99
C GLU A 91 -19.19 -4.12 9.11
N ASP A 92 -19.42 -4.03 7.80
CA ASP A 92 -18.99 -5.05 6.83
C ASP A 92 -17.46 -5.16 6.78
N ALA A 93 -16.77 -4.02 6.78
CA ALA A 93 -15.30 -4.00 6.85
C ALA A 93 -14.77 -4.64 8.13
N LEU A 94 -15.33 -4.29 9.29
CA LEU A 94 -14.96 -4.92 10.56
C LEU A 94 -15.37 -6.41 10.63
N GLY A 95 -16.43 -6.79 9.93
CA GLY A 95 -16.87 -8.17 9.81
C GLY A 95 -15.90 -9.02 9.03
N VAL A 96 -15.46 -8.54 7.85
CA VAL A 96 -14.53 -9.28 6.99
C VAL A 96 -13.13 -9.35 7.60
N ILE A 97 -12.67 -8.32 8.29
CA ILE A 97 -11.36 -8.32 8.98
C ILE A 97 -11.23 -9.49 9.97
N ARG A 98 -12.31 -9.91 10.61
CA ARG A 98 -12.32 -11.07 11.53
C ARG A 98 -12.18 -12.42 10.83
N LEU A 99 -12.30 -12.46 9.51
CA LEU A 99 -12.15 -13.65 8.67
C LEU A 99 -10.74 -13.78 8.08
N LEU A 100 -9.86 -12.78 8.31
CA LEU A 100 -8.49 -12.81 7.81
C LEU A 100 -7.65 -13.79 8.62
N GLU A 101 -7.00 -14.71 7.92
CA GLU A 101 -6.12 -15.73 8.52
C GLU A 101 -4.73 -15.69 7.89
N GLY A 102 -3.70 -15.58 8.75
CA GLY A 102 -2.30 -15.49 8.32
C GLY A 102 -1.66 -16.86 8.15
N ILE A 103 -1.11 -17.12 6.97
CA ILE A 103 -0.27 -18.30 6.68
C ILE A 103 1.14 -17.79 6.32
N PRO A 104 2.19 -18.17 7.08
CA PRO A 104 3.56 -17.78 6.78
C PRO A 104 4.04 -18.25 5.40
N TYR A 105 5.03 -17.55 4.85
CA TYR A 105 5.72 -18.00 3.63
C TYR A 105 6.22 -19.44 3.78
N HIS A 106 6.32 -20.17 2.69
CA HIS A 106 6.82 -21.54 2.54
C HIS A 106 6.01 -22.62 3.27
N GLN A 107 5.06 -22.24 4.12
CA GLN A 107 4.21 -23.21 4.79
C GLN A 107 3.18 -23.78 3.82
N ARG A 108 3.27 -25.07 3.52
CA ARG A 108 2.25 -25.78 2.74
C ARG A 108 1.09 -26.18 3.64
N VAL A 109 -0.11 -25.70 3.30
CA VAL A 109 -1.33 -25.89 4.09
C VAL A 109 -2.38 -26.58 3.26
N THR A 110 -3.07 -27.56 3.84
CA THR A 110 -4.25 -28.20 3.25
C THR A 110 -5.49 -27.44 3.70
N LEU A 111 -6.22 -26.84 2.76
CA LEU A 111 -7.44 -26.09 3.03
C LEU A 111 -8.68 -26.97 3.07
N SER A 112 -8.74 -27.96 2.17
CA SER A 112 -9.77 -28.99 2.10
C SER A 112 -9.21 -30.24 1.42
N ASP A 113 -10.01 -31.29 1.32
CA ASP A 113 -9.61 -32.50 0.58
C ASP A 113 -9.26 -32.13 -0.87
N GLY A 114 -8.06 -32.51 -1.29
CA GLY A 114 -7.53 -32.21 -2.62
C GLY A 114 -7.08 -30.78 -2.88
N ILE A 115 -7.15 -29.86 -1.90
CA ILE A 115 -6.72 -28.46 -2.08
C ILE A 115 -5.62 -28.09 -1.10
N GLN A 116 -4.44 -27.75 -1.63
CA GLN A 116 -3.30 -27.26 -0.84
C GLN A 116 -2.76 -25.96 -1.41
N ILE A 117 -2.24 -25.11 -0.53
CA ILE A 117 -1.62 -23.84 -0.92
C ILE A 117 -0.26 -23.63 -0.27
N ARG A 118 0.53 -22.74 -0.84
CA ARG A 118 1.73 -22.18 -0.27
C ARG A 118 1.92 -20.75 -0.78
N PHE A 119 2.32 -19.84 0.09
CA PHE A 119 2.72 -18.47 -0.25
C PHE A 119 4.24 -18.41 -0.44
N LEU A 120 4.69 -17.74 -1.51
CA LEU A 120 6.08 -17.39 -1.78
C LEU A 120 6.20 -15.89 -1.82
N ASP A 121 7.33 -15.30 -1.38
CA ASP A 121 7.51 -13.87 -1.40
C ASP A 121 7.47 -13.33 -2.84
N ALA A 122 6.60 -12.36 -3.11
CA ALA A 122 6.47 -11.72 -4.40
C ALA A 122 7.34 -10.45 -4.53
N GLY A 123 8.00 -10.01 -3.45
CA GLY A 123 8.92 -8.87 -3.46
C GLY A 123 8.29 -7.53 -3.85
N HIS A 124 6.97 -7.38 -3.76
CA HIS A 124 6.22 -6.21 -4.24
C HIS A 124 5.81 -5.26 -3.11
N LEU A 125 5.34 -5.81 -2.02
CA LEU A 125 4.89 -5.11 -0.83
C LEU A 125 5.20 -5.97 0.39
N LEU A 126 5.31 -5.38 1.57
CA LEU A 126 5.45 -6.13 2.81
C LEU A 126 4.38 -7.21 2.92
N GLY A 127 4.80 -8.47 2.96
CA GLY A 127 3.90 -9.63 3.01
C GLY A 127 3.28 -10.03 1.67
N SER A 128 3.61 -9.38 0.56
CA SER A 128 3.10 -9.77 -0.77
C SER A 128 3.52 -11.18 -1.14
N ALA A 129 2.61 -11.91 -1.78
CA ALA A 129 2.86 -13.30 -2.11
C ALA A 129 2.40 -13.69 -3.51
N SER A 130 3.21 -14.52 -4.15
CA SER A 130 2.72 -15.43 -5.19
C SER A 130 2.10 -16.66 -4.53
N ILE A 131 1.00 -17.15 -5.09
CA ILE A 131 0.25 -18.27 -4.52
C ILE A 131 0.46 -19.51 -5.38
N GLU A 132 1.04 -20.55 -4.80
CA GLU A 132 1.02 -21.89 -5.38
C GLU A 132 -0.20 -22.63 -4.85
N LEU A 133 -0.98 -23.18 -5.77
CA LEU A 133 -2.21 -23.91 -5.49
C LEU A 133 -2.12 -25.31 -6.13
N TRP A 134 -2.22 -26.35 -5.33
CA TRP A 134 -2.33 -27.75 -5.81
C TRP A 134 -3.76 -28.21 -5.70
N LEU A 135 -4.31 -28.63 -6.83
CA LEU A 135 -5.64 -29.24 -6.94
C LEU A 135 -5.49 -30.72 -7.29
N THR A 136 -6.06 -31.59 -6.48
CA THR A 136 -6.05 -33.02 -6.69
C THR A 136 -7.46 -33.54 -6.85
N GLU A 137 -7.76 -34.16 -7.98
CA GLU A 137 -9.03 -34.82 -8.29
C GLU A 137 -8.74 -36.14 -9.03
N ASP A 138 -9.42 -37.21 -8.66
CA ASP A 138 -9.28 -38.57 -9.24
C ASP A 138 -7.81 -39.06 -9.29
N GLY A 139 -7.02 -38.71 -8.29
CA GLY A 139 -5.61 -39.11 -8.20
C GLY A 139 -4.65 -38.28 -9.08
N VAL A 140 -5.16 -37.30 -9.80
CA VAL A 140 -4.36 -36.37 -10.62
C VAL A 140 -4.20 -35.05 -9.88
N THR A 141 -2.96 -34.59 -9.69
CA THR A 141 -2.66 -33.29 -9.10
C THR A 141 -2.21 -32.32 -10.18
N LYS A 142 -2.79 -31.11 -10.16
CA LYS A 142 -2.36 -29.97 -10.98
C LYS A 142 -1.88 -28.84 -10.08
N LYS A 143 -0.78 -28.22 -10.46
CA LYS A 143 -0.21 -27.07 -9.78
C LYS A 143 -0.50 -25.79 -10.56
N LEU A 144 -1.21 -24.86 -9.93
CA LEU A 144 -1.46 -23.51 -10.44
C LEU A 144 -0.58 -22.52 -9.70
N LEU A 145 -0.13 -21.50 -10.42
CA LEU A 145 0.58 -20.35 -9.84
C LEU A 145 -0.19 -19.08 -10.15
N PHE A 146 -0.47 -18.30 -9.13
CA PHE A 146 -1.00 -16.94 -9.23
C PHE A 146 0.10 -15.98 -8.76
N SER A 147 0.59 -15.13 -9.65
CA SER A 147 1.72 -14.26 -9.33
C SER A 147 1.37 -13.17 -8.31
N GLY A 148 0.11 -12.69 -8.30
CA GLY A 148 -0.18 -11.37 -7.76
C GLY A 148 0.65 -10.32 -8.52
N ASP A 149 0.94 -9.20 -7.88
CA ASP A 149 1.88 -8.22 -8.36
C ASP A 149 3.29 -8.63 -7.97
N ILE A 150 4.22 -8.60 -8.92
CA ILE A 150 5.61 -9.01 -8.73
C ILE A 150 6.48 -7.77 -8.57
N GLY A 151 7.31 -7.76 -7.53
CA GLY A 151 8.26 -6.67 -7.29
C GLY A 151 9.50 -6.74 -8.18
N ASN A 152 10.29 -5.67 -8.13
CA ASN A 152 11.60 -5.65 -8.75
C ASN A 152 12.64 -6.28 -7.82
N ILE A 153 13.72 -6.80 -8.40
CA ILE A 153 14.90 -7.23 -7.65
C ILE A 153 15.65 -6.01 -7.11
N HIS A 154 16.35 -6.20 -5.98
CA HIS A 154 17.19 -5.18 -5.34
C HIS A 154 16.43 -3.93 -4.89
N GLN A 155 15.15 -4.06 -4.57
CA GLN A 155 14.42 -3.01 -3.87
C GLN A 155 14.82 -3.00 -2.39
N PRO A 156 15.01 -1.83 -1.78
CA PRO A 156 15.31 -1.77 -0.37
C PRO A 156 14.11 -2.16 0.49
N LEU A 157 14.36 -2.58 1.72
CA LEU A 157 13.43 -2.92 2.78
C LEU A 157 12.85 -4.33 2.73
N ILE A 158 12.46 -4.83 1.57
CA ILE A 158 11.79 -6.12 1.43
C ILE A 158 12.64 -7.08 0.60
N ASN A 159 12.40 -8.37 0.77
CA ASN A 159 13.12 -9.39 0.01
C ASN A 159 12.85 -9.29 -1.49
N ASP A 160 13.77 -9.80 -2.28
CA ASP A 160 13.57 -10.02 -3.71
C ASP A 160 12.46 -11.05 -3.95
N PRO A 161 11.74 -10.97 -5.08
CA PRO A 161 10.70 -11.95 -5.41
C PRO A 161 11.29 -13.35 -5.59
N GLU A 162 10.58 -14.35 -5.05
CA GLU A 162 10.90 -15.76 -5.24
C GLU A 162 10.16 -16.34 -6.44
N TYR A 163 10.85 -17.18 -7.20
CA TYR A 163 10.28 -17.82 -8.38
C TYR A 163 10.09 -19.32 -8.15
N PRO A 164 8.87 -19.86 -8.35
CA PRO A 164 8.64 -21.30 -8.25
C PRO A 164 9.34 -22.02 -9.41
N GLU A 165 9.84 -23.24 -9.14
CA GLU A 165 10.56 -24.04 -10.14
C GLU A 165 9.67 -24.48 -11.32
N SER A 166 8.39 -24.76 -11.07
CA SER A 166 7.44 -25.21 -12.10
C SER A 166 5.99 -24.99 -11.67
N ALA A 167 5.10 -24.91 -12.66
CA ALA A 167 3.65 -25.00 -12.50
C ALA A 167 3.03 -25.60 -13.77
N ASP A 168 1.86 -26.26 -13.65
CA ASP A 168 1.08 -26.71 -14.81
C ASP A 168 0.36 -25.52 -15.47
N TYR A 169 -0.08 -24.55 -14.68
CA TYR A 169 -0.78 -23.35 -15.14
C TYR A 169 -0.25 -22.13 -14.40
N VAL A 170 -0.06 -21.03 -15.13
CA VAL A 170 0.43 -19.74 -14.58
C VAL A 170 -0.57 -18.65 -14.93
N ILE A 171 -1.03 -17.92 -13.91
CA ILE A 171 -1.83 -16.72 -14.02
C ILE A 171 -0.95 -15.59 -13.44
N MET A 172 -0.48 -14.69 -14.33
CA MET A 172 0.45 -13.64 -13.89
C MET A 172 0.06 -12.28 -14.43
N GLU A 173 0.49 -11.24 -13.71
CA GLU A 173 0.38 -9.87 -14.15
C GLU A 173 1.19 -9.62 -15.45
N SER A 174 0.88 -8.49 -16.11
CA SER A 174 1.62 -8.05 -17.29
C SER A 174 1.68 -6.51 -17.40
N THR A 175 1.70 -5.83 -16.27
CA THR A 175 1.64 -4.35 -16.17
C THR A 175 2.76 -3.68 -16.98
N TYR A 176 3.96 -4.22 -16.94
CA TYR A 176 5.11 -3.79 -17.72
C TYR A 176 5.57 -4.83 -18.75
N GLY A 177 4.65 -5.70 -19.20
CA GLY A 177 4.98 -6.77 -20.14
C GLY A 177 5.42 -6.31 -21.53
N ASP A 178 5.23 -5.05 -21.87
CA ASP A 178 5.58 -4.44 -23.16
C ASP A 178 6.83 -3.54 -23.12
N ARG A 179 7.44 -3.32 -21.94
CA ARG A 179 8.59 -2.41 -21.79
C ARG A 179 9.44 -2.74 -20.56
N ASN A 180 10.69 -2.30 -20.62
CA ASN A 180 11.59 -2.32 -19.48
C ASN A 180 11.49 -1.01 -18.67
N HIS A 181 11.75 -1.09 -17.36
CA HIS A 181 11.97 0.09 -16.55
C HIS A 181 13.27 0.81 -16.98
N THR A 182 13.28 2.14 -16.82
CA THR A 182 14.51 2.91 -16.97
C THR A 182 15.47 2.54 -15.83
N GLU A 183 16.72 2.22 -16.17
CA GLU A 183 17.74 1.99 -15.14
C GLU A 183 17.96 3.26 -14.33
N VAL A 184 17.85 3.16 -13.02
CA VAL A 184 18.16 4.24 -12.07
C VAL A 184 19.39 3.84 -11.27
N TRP A 185 20.49 4.50 -11.55
CA TRP A 185 21.81 4.19 -10.97
C TRP A 185 21.89 4.47 -9.46
N SER A 186 21.10 5.43 -8.96
CA SER A 186 21.03 5.77 -7.55
C SER A 186 19.77 6.58 -7.25
N TYR A 187 18.78 5.96 -6.64
CA TYR A 187 17.58 6.66 -6.17
C TYR A 187 17.93 7.69 -5.08
N THR A 188 18.76 7.31 -4.12
CA THR A 188 19.21 8.16 -3.02
C THR A 188 19.94 9.41 -3.51
N GLY A 189 20.87 9.24 -4.47
CA GLY A 189 21.65 10.37 -5.03
C GLY A 189 20.78 11.36 -5.79
N GLN A 190 19.92 10.88 -6.70
CA GLN A 190 19.02 11.74 -7.47
C GLN A 190 18.01 12.47 -6.59
N LEU A 191 17.45 11.78 -5.59
CA LEU A 191 16.53 12.39 -4.64
C LEU A 191 17.23 13.47 -3.81
N ALA A 192 18.47 13.22 -3.36
CA ALA A 192 19.26 14.18 -2.62
C ALA A 192 19.55 15.45 -3.43
N GLU A 193 19.91 15.33 -4.72
CA GLU A 193 20.13 16.47 -5.62
C GLU A 193 18.88 17.33 -5.77
N ILE A 194 17.71 16.72 -6.01
CA ILE A 194 16.43 17.42 -6.14
C ILE A 194 16.10 18.16 -4.84
N ILE A 195 16.29 17.50 -3.69
CA ILE A 195 16.03 18.09 -2.37
C ILE A 195 16.96 19.28 -2.14
N ASP A 196 18.28 19.11 -2.35
CA ASP A 196 19.29 20.14 -2.09
C ASP A 196 19.06 21.38 -2.96
N GLU A 197 18.80 21.18 -4.26
CA GLU A 197 18.52 22.28 -5.19
C GLU A 197 17.22 23.03 -4.82
N THR A 198 16.14 22.28 -4.52
CA THR A 198 14.82 22.87 -4.29
C THR A 198 14.78 23.63 -2.96
N LEU A 199 15.25 23.00 -1.88
CA LEU A 199 15.27 23.63 -0.56
C LEU A 199 16.25 24.80 -0.51
N GLY A 200 17.41 24.70 -1.21
CA GLY A 200 18.40 25.77 -1.32
C GLY A 200 17.86 27.03 -2.01
N LYS A 201 16.88 26.88 -2.88
CA LYS A 201 16.14 27.99 -3.51
C LYS A 201 14.98 28.51 -2.65
N GLY A 202 14.76 27.97 -1.46
CA GLY A 202 13.64 28.32 -0.57
C GLY A 202 12.30 27.65 -0.94
N GLY A 203 12.31 26.66 -1.85
CA GLY A 203 11.12 25.93 -2.28
C GLY A 203 10.78 24.75 -1.39
N ASN A 204 9.66 24.08 -1.68
CA ASN A 204 9.21 22.86 -1.04
C ASN A 204 9.28 21.68 -2.02
N VAL A 205 9.62 20.49 -1.52
CA VAL A 205 9.52 19.24 -2.27
C VAL A 205 8.22 18.54 -1.87
N VAL A 206 7.29 18.39 -2.81
CA VAL A 206 6.00 17.72 -2.58
C VAL A 206 6.01 16.40 -3.31
N ILE A 207 5.91 15.31 -2.57
CA ILE A 207 6.01 13.95 -3.10
C ILE A 207 4.65 13.25 -2.99
N PRO A 208 3.95 13.02 -4.13
CA PRO A 208 2.79 12.14 -4.15
C PRO A 208 3.24 10.71 -3.84
N SER A 209 2.58 10.06 -2.88
CA SER A 209 2.97 8.71 -2.49
C SER A 209 1.78 7.88 -2.06
N PHE A 210 1.81 6.59 -2.39
CA PHE A 210 0.91 5.63 -1.77
C PHE A 210 1.25 5.53 -0.28
N ALA A 211 0.22 5.46 0.55
CA ALA A 211 0.39 5.43 2.00
C ALA A 211 1.11 4.17 2.50
N VAL A 212 1.01 3.07 1.74
CA VAL A 212 1.59 1.76 2.06
C VAL A 212 2.62 1.39 1.00
N GLY A 213 3.80 0.97 1.42
CA GLY A 213 4.94 0.59 0.59
C GLY A 213 5.80 1.80 0.19
N ARG A 214 5.38 2.59 -0.79
CA ARG A 214 6.18 3.71 -1.33
C ARG A 214 6.54 4.78 -0.29
N THR A 215 5.66 5.09 0.65
CA THR A 215 5.99 6.05 1.71
C THR A 215 7.11 5.52 2.60
N GLN A 216 7.11 4.24 2.95
CA GLN A 216 8.14 3.63 3.77
C GLN A 216 9.49 3.57 3.05
N GLU A 217 9.51 3.27 1.75
CA GLU A 217 10.73 3.35 0.93
C GLU A 217 11.30 4.78 0.91
N LEU A 218 10.46 5.80 0.71
CA LEU A 218 10.88 7.19 0.73
C LEU A 218 11.48 7.59 2.08
N LEU A 219 10.88 7.15 3.19
CA LEU A 219 11.43 7.41 4.52
C LEU A 219 12.80 6.75 4.71
N TYR A 220 12.96 5.53 4.21
CA TYR A 220 14.23 4.83 4.23
C TYR A 220 15.32 5.61 3.47
N PHE A 221 15.04 6.05 2.23
CA PHE A 221 15.97 6.85 1.45
C PHE A 221 16.27 8.22 2.08
N ILE A 222 15.24 8.90 2.61
CA ILE A 222 15.44 10.22 3.26
C ILE A 222 16.29 10.08 4.52
N ARG A 223 16.10 9.02 5.32
CA ARG A 223 16.98 8.72 6.45
C ARG A 223 18.42 8.57 5.99
N GLU A 224 18.67 7.75 4.95
CA GLU A 224 20.00 7.55 4.39
C GLU A 224 20.63 8.89 3.90
N ILE A 225 19.85 9.70 3.20
CA ILE A 225 20.27 11.06 2.75
C ILE A 225 20.70 11.94 3.93
N LYS A 226 19.96 11.90 5.05
CA LYS A 226 20.28 12.65 6.26
C LYS A 226 21.51 12.08 6.96
N ASP A 227 21.60 10.78 7.13
CA ASP A 227 22.74 10.12 7.80
C ASP A 227 24.05 10.38 7.06
N GLN A 228 24.02 10.37 5.72
CA GLN A 228 25.18 10.66 4.88
C GLN A 228 25.42 12.17 4.68
N GLY A 229 24.49 13.02 5.14
CA GLY A 229 24.56 14.47 4.98
C GLY A 229 24.69 14.91 3.53
N LEU A 230 23.90 14.32 2.62
CA LEU A 230 23.96 14.59 1.17
C LEU A 230 23.36 15.95 0.82
N VAL A 231 22.38 16.44 1.56
CA VAL A 231 21.78 17.77 1.41
C VAL A 231 22.61 18.80 2.20
N LYS A 232 23.18 19.78 1.50
CA LYS A 232 24.08 20.79 2.08
C LYS A 232 23.41 22.14 2.31
N SER A 233 22.46 22.52 1.47
CA SER A 233 21.78 23.82 1.52
C SER A 233 20.94 24.00 2.78
N VAL A 234 20.24 22.93 3.21
CA VAL A 234 19.38 22.92 4.42
C VAL A 234 19.59 21.58 5.12
N PRO A 235 20.69 21.36 5.87
CA PRO A 235 21.03 20.04 6.43
C PRO A 235 19.94 19.45 7.34
N ASP A 236 19.29 20.29 8.14
CA ASP A 236 18.24 19.91 9.09
C ASP A 236 16.82 20.06 8.52
N PHE A 237 16.64 19.85 7.22
CA PHE A 237 15.34 20.04 6.57
C PHE A 237 14.23 19.20 7.23
N PRO A 238 13.03 19.79 7.43
CA PRO A 238 11.88 19.07 7.97
C PRO A 238 11.18 18.23 6.90
N VAL A 239 10.67 17.08 7.34
CA VAL A 239 9.91 16.13 6.51
C VAL A 239 8.56 15.88 7.16
N TYR A 240 7.51 16.03 6.40
CA TYR A 240 6.14 15.84 6.87
C TYR A 240 5.47 14.67 6.13
N ILE A 241 4.97 13.68 6.88
CA ILE A 241 4.08 12.65 6.36
C ILE A 241 2.66 13.14 6.58
N ASP A 242 2.02 13.60 5.51
CA ASP A 242 0.64 14.10 5.55
C ASP A 242 -0.36 13.02 5.08
N SER A 243 -0.41 11.93 5.85
CA SER A 243 -1.32 10.81 5.65
C SER A 243 -1.47 9.98 6.94
N PRO A 244 -2.66 9.97 7.58
CA PRO A 244 -2.90 9.12 8.75
C PRO A 244 -2.72 7.63 8.45
N LEU A 245 -3.11 7.16 7.26
CA LEU A 245 -2.91 5.78 6.84
C LEU A 245 -1.42 5.45 6.71
N ALA A 246 -0.60 6.36 6.17
CA ALA A 246 0.85 6.14 6.07
C ALA A 246 1.50 6.00 7.45
N LYS A 247 1.04 6.76 8.46
CA LYS A 247 1.47 6.59 9.85
C LYS A 247 1.14 5.19 10.36
N ALA A 248 -0.11 4.74 10.18
CA ALA A 248 -0.54 3.41 10.61
C ALA A 248 0.25 2.30 9.91
N ALA A 249 0.48 2.42 8.59
CA ALA A 249 1.29 1.49 7.83
C ALA A 249 2.74 1.45 8.33
N THR A 250 3.36 2.60 8.58
CA THR A 250 4.73 2.66 9.12
C THR A 250 4.83 1.95 10.47
N THR A 251 3.78 2.00 11.30
CA THR A 251 3.73 1.22 12.54
C THR A 251 3.76 -0.29 12.29
N VAL A 252 3.05 -0.77 11.26
CA VAL A 252 3.12 -2.19 10.86
C VAL A 252 4.53 -2.56 10.39
N PHE A 253 5.18 -1.70 9.61
CA PHE A 253 6.57 -1.88 9.16
C PHE A 253 7.61 -1.79 10.30
N CYS A 254 7.24 -1.36 11.50
CA CYS A 254 8.08 -1.38 12.69
C CYS A 254 7.81 -2.60 13.61
N GLY A 255 6.90 -3.50 13.22
CA GLY A 255 6.55 -4.69 14.00
C GLY A 255 7.55 -5.83 13.87
N ASP A 256 7.13 -7.04 14.26
CA ASP A 256 7.92 -8.26 14.04
C ASP A 256 7.84 -8.66 12.56
N LEU A 257 8.90 -8.34 11.82
CA LEU A 257 8.99 -8.52 10.38
C LEU A 257 10.03 -9.62 10.00
N HIS A 258 10.32 -10.55 10.89
CA HIS A 258 11.21 -11.66 10.59
C HIS A 258 10.69 -12.42 9.35
N GLY A 259 11.55 -12.52 8.33
CA GLY A 259 11.24 -13.20 7.06
C GLY A 259 10.60 -12.32 5.97
N TYR A 260 10.35 -11.03 6.24
CA TYR A 260 9.79 -10.10 5.26
C TYR A 260 10.78 -9.01 4.80
N LEU A 261 11.78 -8.71 5.63
CA LEU A 261 12.78 -7.68 5.35
C LEU A 261 14.01 -8.26 4.70
N ASP A 262 14.65 -7.47 3.84
CA ASP A 262 15.97 -7.77 3.30
C ASP A 262 17.06 -7.78 4.39
N GLU A 263 18.24 -8.29 4.04
CA GLU A 263 19.36 -8.42 5.00
C GLU A 263 19.82 -7.06 5.52
N ALA A 264 19.85 -6.02 4.68
CA ALA A 264 20.29 -4.68 5.05
C ALA A 264 19.31 -4.01 6.04
N ALA A 265 18.02 -4.13 5.81
CA ALA A 265 17.00 -3.63 6.73
C ALA A 265 17.02 -4.39 8.07
N LEU A 266 17.24 -5.72 8.04
CA LEU A 266 17.37 -6.53 9.26
C LEU A 266 18.61 -6.14 10.08
N GLU A 267 19.73 -5.82 9.44
CA GLU A 267 20.93 -5.34 10.16
C GLU A 267 20.65 -4.02 10.87
N LEU A 268 20.00 -3.06 10.20
CA LEU A 268 19.60 -1.79 10.83
C LEU A 268 18.72 -2.01 12.07
N VAL A 269 17.76 -2.92 11.99
CA VAL A 269 16.89 -3.25 13.14
C VAL A 269 17.70 -3.86 14.29
N LYS A 270 18.65 -4.75 14.00
CA LYS A 270 19.52 -5.38 15.01
C LYS A 270 20.41 -4.37 15.72
N ASP A 271 20.87 -3.35 14.99
CA ASP A 271 21.70 -2.27 15.55
C ASP A 271 20.87 -1.24 16.36
N GLY A 272 19.57 -1.46 16.51
CA GLY A 272 18.66 -0.56 17.22
C GLY A 272 18.33 0.71 16.44
N THR A 273 18.63 0.75 15.14
CA THR A 273 18.32 1.88 14.27
C THR A 273 16.86 1.83 13.88
N HIS A 274 16.15 2.94 14.12
CA HIS A 274 14.77 3.09 13.65
C HIS A 274 14.74 3.42 12.16
N MET A 275 14.44 2.43 11.31
CA MET A 275 14.47 2.56 9.84
C MET A 275 13.67 3.75 9.27
N PHE A 276 12.61 4.15 9.95
CA PHE A 276 11.68 5.19 9.52
C PHE A 276 11.65 6.40 10.46
N SER A 277 12.67 6.58 11.31
CA SER A 277 12.72 7.70 12.25
C SER A 277 14.06 8.42 12.12
N PHE A 278 13.99 9.74 12.01
CA PHE A 278 15.14 10.64 11.93
C PHE A 278 14.76 12.02 12.47
N PRO A 279 15.74 12.88 12.80
CA PRO A 279 15.46 14.25 13.27
C PRO A 279 14.59 15.05 12.28
N ASN A 280 13.66 15.83 12.79
CA ASN A 280 12.73 16.67 12.02
C ASN A 280 11.77 15.90 11.10
N LEU A 281 11.44 14.63 11.44
CA LEU A 281 10.31 13.93 10.87
C LEU A 281 9.04 14.23 11.66
N HIS A 282 8.00 14.69 10.97
CA HIS A 282 6.71 15.08 11.53
C HIS A 282 5.56 14.28 10.91
N LEU A 283 4.66 13.79 11.76
CA LEU A 283 3.46 13.10 11.34
C LEU A 283 2.27 14.05 11.44
N VAL A 284 1.55 14.26 10.36
CA VAL A 284 0.41 15.17 10.25
C VAL A 284 -0.88 14.35 10.35
N GLU A 285 -1.64 14.59 11.40
CA GLU A 285 -2.86 13.81 11.68
C GLU A 285 -4.12 14.55 11.24
N THR A 286 -4.21 15.84 11.54
CA THR A 286 -5.41 16.62 11.34
C THR A 286 -5.42 17.36 10.00
N THR A 287 -6.62 17.70 9.52
CA THR A 287 -6.78 18.53 8.33
C THR A 287 -6.26 19.95 8.55
N GLU A 288 -6.34 20.45 9.78
CA GLU A 288 -5.84 21.79 10.11
C GLU A 288 -4.32 21.87 10.04
N GLU A 289 -3.62 20.88 10.62
CA GLU A 289 -2.16 20.78 10.51
C GLU A 289 -1.74 20.70 9.03
N SER A 290 -2.42 19.88 8.22
CA SER A 290 -2.17 19.75 6.79
C SER A 290 -2.31 21.10 6.05
N ARG A 291 -3.32 21.90 6.38
CA ARG A 291 -3.49 23.25 5.82
C ARG A 291 -2.37 24.20 6.21
N MET A 292 -1.91 24.13 7.44
CA MET A 292 -0.83 24.98 7.93
C MET A 292 0.48 24.75 7.18
N LEU A 293 0.75 23.55 6.68
CA LEU A 293 1.93 23.27 5.86
C LEU A 293 2.00 24.15 4.60
N ASN A 294 0.86 24.50 4.02
CA ASN A 294 0.81 25.34 2.82
C ASN A 294 1.04 26.83 3.13
N LEU A 295 0.85 27.26 4.38
CA LEU A 295 1.04 28.64 4.81
C LEU A 295 2.44 28.89 5.35
N ASP A 296 3.10 27.85 5.84
CA ASP A 296 4.45 27.95 6.38
C ASP A 296 5.49 28.04 5.24
N LYS A 297 6.30 29.12 5.27
CA LYS A 297 7.31 29.44 4.27
C LYS A 297 8.63 28.70 4.45
N THR A 298 8.81 27.96 5.53
CA THR A 298 10.01 27.14 5.76
C THR A 298 10.16 26.08 4.68
N PRO A 299 11.31 25.99 3.99
CA PRO A 299 11.56 24.92 3.02
C PRO A 299 11.45 23.54 3.67
N LYS A 300 10.67 22.65 3.06
CA LYS A 300 10.33 21.35 3.63
C LYS A 300 10.03 20.31 2.58
N ILE A 301 10.02 19.04 3.02
CA ILE A 301 9.49 17.93 2.23
C ILE A 301 8.10 17.57 2.76
N ILE A 302 7.14 17.39 1.87
CA ILE A 302 5.78 16.93 2.18
C ILE A 302 5.52 15.64 1.39
N ILE A 303 5.35 14.53 2.08
CA ILE A 303 4.94 13.25 1.51
C ILE A 303 3.46 13.06 1.80
N SER A 304 2.63 12.97 0.76
CA SER A 304 1.18 12.95 0.93
C SER A 304 0.48 12.00 -0.04
N ALA A 305 -0.57 11.33 0.42
CA ALA A 305 -1.44 10.49 -0.40
C ALA A 305 -2.49 11.36 -1.15
N SER A 306 -2.95 10.96 -2.34
CA SER A 306 -2.69 9.70 -3.04
C SER A 306 -1.50 9.81 -3.99
N GLY A 307 -0.88 8.65 -4.31
CA GLY A 307 0.24 8.58 -5.25
C GLY A 307 -0.13 8.98 -6.68
N MET A 308 -1.40 8.86 -7.08
CA MET A 308 -1.90 9.21 -8.41
C MET A 308 -2.39 10.66 -8.51
N CYS A 309 -2.34 11.46 -7.43
CA CYS A 309 -2.78 12.85 -7.35
C CYS A 309 -4.28 13.07 -7.67
N ASP A 310 -5.07 12.02 -7.73
CA ASP A 310 -6.50 12.07 -8.08
C ASP A 310 -7.42 12.28 -6.86
N ALA A 311 -6.92 11.99 -5.67
CA ALA A 311 -7.64 12.11 -4.40
C ALA A 311 -6.69 12.55 -3.27
N GLY A 312 -7.21 12.70 -2.06
CA GLY A 312 -6.43 12.93 -0.85
C GLY A 312 -5.89 14.34 -0.67
N ARG A 313 -5.08 14.49 0.37
CA ARG A 313 -4.52 15.78 0.80
C ARG A 313 -3.50 16.34 -0.20
N ILE A 314 -2.80 15.50 -0.95
CA ILE A 314 -1.82 15.88 -1.97
C ILE A 314 -2.39 16.92 -2.97
N ARG A 315 -3.68 16.80 -3.32
CA ARG A 315 -4.32 17.74 -4.25
C ARG A 315 -4.32 19.19 -3.74
N HIS A 316 -4.46 19.37 -2.42
CA HIS A 316 -4.43 20.71 -1.81
C HIS A 316 -3.02 21.27 -1.83
N HIS A 317 -2.00 20.46 -1.55
CA HIS A 317 -0.60 20.87 -1.64
C HIS A 317 -0.23 21.27 -3.07
N LEU A 318 -0.53 20.44 -4.06
CA LEU A 318 -0.28 20.74 -5.46
C LEU A 318 -1.01 22.01 -5.93
N CYS A 319 -2.27 22.18 -5.53
CA CYS A 319 -3.04 23.37 -5.89
C CYS A 319 -2.47 24.67 -5.28
N LEU A 320 -2.11 24.63 -4.00
CA LEU A 320 -1.71 25.85 -3.27
C LEU A 320 -0.24 26.18 -3.40
N LEU A 321 0.64 25.16 -3.49
CA LEU A 321 2.09 25.39 -3.56
C LEU A 321 2.60 25.50 -5.00
N TYR A 322 1.99 24.77 -5.94
CA TYR A 322 2.39 24.79 -7.35
C TYR A 322 1.78 25.93 -8.15
N THR A 323 0.56 26.37 -7.82
CA THR A 323 -0.16 27.44 -8.55
C THR A 323 0.02 28.82 -7.96
N SER A 324 0.61 28.98 -6.77
CA SER A 324 0.83 30.29 -6.13
C SER A 324 1.87 31.16 -6.83
N ASP A 325 2.73 30.58 -7.66
CA ASP A 325 3.74 31.33 -8.44
C ASP A 325 3.25 31.73 -9.84
N ALA A 326 2.00 31.44 -10.18
CA ALA A 326 1.39 31.75 -11.48
C ALA A 326 0.49 33.00 -11.44
N ALA A 327 0.60 33.83 -10.41
CA ALA A 327 -0.14 35.09 -10.27
C ALA A 327 0.78 36.30 -10.37
#